data_4908cecfec206652fd25220e385405c6
#
_entry.id   4908cecfec206652fd25220e385405c6
#
_cell.length_a   1.000
_cell.length_b   1.000
_cell.length_c   1.000
_cell.angle_alpha   90.00
_cell.angle_beta   90.00
_cell.angle_gamma   90.00
#
_symmetry.space_group_name_H-M   'P 1'
#
loop_
_entity.id
_entity.type
_entity.pdbx_description
1 polymer ?
#
loop_
_entity_poly.entity_id
_entity_poly.type
_entity_poly.pdbx_seq_one_letter_code
_entity_poly.pdbx_strand_id
1 'polypeptide(L)'
;MRKRKGGNLSGGQQQQLAIARALVTNPKVLLLDEPTEGIQPSIIKDIAKVLNEIRKMREITIIVSEQVFSFTLDISDRIIVIDKGTMIHEDTRADVDAAKIKAYLSV
;
A
#
# COMPACT_ATOMS: atom_id res chain seq x y z
N MET A 1 -24.42 16.37 -14.43
CA MET A 1 -23.48 15.39 -14.94
C MET A 1 -24.03 13.99 -14.76
N ARG A 2 -23.84 13.19 -15.74
CA ARG A 2 -24.23 11.80 -15.64
C ARG A 2 -23.43 11.09 -14.55
N LYS A 3 -24.10 10.32 -13.73
CA LYS A 3 -23.44 9.59 -12.67
C LYS A 3 -22.53 8.51 -13.24
N ARG A 4 -21.35 8.37 -12.69
CA ARG A 4 -20.46 7.27 -13.01
C ARG A 4 -20.89 6.01 -12.27
N LYS A 5 -20.93 4.93 -12.99
CA LYS A 5 -21.03 3.61 -12.38
C LYS A 5 -19.66 3.19 -11.85
N GLY A 6 -19.63 2.22 -10.95
CA GLY A 6 -18.37 1.72 -10.42
C GLY A 6 -17.35 1.36 -11.49
N GLY A 7 -17.80 0.79 -12.62
CA GLY A 7 -16.92 0.43 -13.73
C GLY A 7 -16.33 1.60 -14.50
N ASN A 8 -16.84 2.81 -14.31
CA ASN A 8 -16.37 4.01 -15.00
C ASN A 8 -15.39 4.83 -14.15
N LEU A 9 -15.10 4.41 -12.94
CA LEU A 9 -14.13 5.07 -12.08
C LEU A 9 -12.71 4.73 -12.55
N SER A 10 -11.76 5.65 -12.31
CA SER A 10 -10.35 5.34 -12.52
C SER A 10 -9.88 4.24 -11.57
N GLY A 11 -8.77 3.57 -11.92
CA GLY A 11 -8.19 2.55 -11.04
C GLY A 11 -7.91 3.05 -9.64
N GLY A 12 -7.40 4.30 -9.53
CA GLY A 12 -7.13 4.91 -8.23
C GLY A 12 -8.39 5.19 -7.43
N GLN A 13 -9.44 5.67 -8.09
CA GLN A 13 -10.72 5.91 -7.44
C GLN A 13 -11.36 4.60 -6.96
N GLN A 14 -11.28 3.56 -7.77
CA GLN A 14 -11.75 2.23 -7.39
C GLN A 14 -11.01 1.69 -6.17
N GLN A 15 -9.69 1.90 -6.12
CA GLN A 15 -8.88 1.45 -5.00
C GLN A 15 -9.23 2.22 -3.73
N GLN A 16 -9.39 3.53 -3.81
CA GLN A 16 -9.81 4.34 -2.67
C GLN A 16 -11.18 3.92 -2.15
N LEU A 17 -12.10 3.63 -3.05
CA LEU A 17 -13.43 3.14 -2.69
C LEU A 17 -13.38 1.79 -2.00
N ALA A 18 -12.54 0.88 -2.49
CA ALA A 18 -12.36 -0.43 -1.88
C ALA A 18 -11.80 -0.32 -0.46
N ILE A 19 -10.84 0.56 -0.24
CA ILE A 19 -10.29 0.84 1.09
C ILE A 19 -11.37 1.39 2.00
N ALA A 20 -12.15 2.37 1.53
CA ALA A 20 -13.23 2.97 2.30
C ALA A 20 -14.28 1.93 2.71
N ARG A 21 -14.66 1.04 1.80
CA ARG A 21 -15.62 -0.04 2.08
C ARG A 21 -15.09 -1.00 3.14
N ALA A 22 -13.82 -1.36 3.04
CA ALA A 22 -13.20 -2.22 4.04
C ALA A 22 -13.21 -1.58 5.43
N LEU A 23 -13.03 -0.27 5.51
CA LEU A 23 -13.00 0.45 6.78
C LEU A 23 -14.36 0.58 7.44
N VAL A 24 -15.46 0.48 6.69
CA VAL A 24 -16.82 0.53 7.24
C VAL A 24 -17.05 -0.58 8.28
N THR A 25 -16.41 -1.72 8.10
CA THR A 25 -16.50 -2.84 9.05
C THR A 25 -15.68 -2.63 10.33
N ASN A 26 -14.96 -1.52 10.42
CA ASN A 26 -14.07 -1.20 11.53
C ASN A 26 -13.08 -2.33 11.86
N PRO A 27 -12.27 -2.77 10.90
CA PRO A 27 -11.38 -3.90 11.09
C PRO A 27 -10.20 -3.54 11.97
N LYS A 28 -9.59 -4.54 12.61
CA LYS A 28 -8.33 -4.39 13.33
C LYS A 28 -7.12 -4.57 12.41
N VAL A 29 -7.30 -5.29 11.32
CA VAL A 29 -6.26 -5.56 10.32
C VAL A 29 -6.84 -5.31 8.94
N LEU A 30 -6.14 -4.53 8.14
CA LEU A 30 -6.46 -4.29 6.74
C LEU A 30 -5.37 -4.91 5.87
N LEU A 31 -5.76 -5.79 4.95
CA LEU A 31 -4.84 -6.44 4.02
C LEU A 31 -5.02 -5.86 2.63
N LEU A 32 -3.94 -5.37 2.05
CA LEU A 32 -3.93 -4.82 0.69
C LEU A 32 -2.89 -5.56 -0.15
N ASP A 33 -3.34 -6.11 -1.27
CA ASP A 33 -2.47 -6.83 -2.20
C ASP A 33 -2.26 -5.98 -3.45
N GLU A 34 -1.03 -5.56 -3.67
CA GLU A 34 -0.61 -4.73 -4.81
C GLU A 34 -1.54 -3.55 -5.07
N PRO A 35 -1.79 -2.68 -4.07
CA PRO A 35 -2.77 -1.61 -4.21
C PRO A 35 -2.43 -0.57 -5.26
N THR A 36 -1.18 -0.55 -5.76
CA THR A 36 -0.75 0.42 -6.78
C THR A 36 -0.71 -0.16 -8.19
N GLU A 37 -1.02 -1.44 -8.37
CA GLU A 37 -0.94 -2.06 -9.69
C GLU A 37 -1.90 -1.41 -10.68
N GLY A 38 -1.36 -1.02 -11.84
CA GLY A 38 -2.15 -0.39 -12.89
C GLY A 38 -2.60 1.04 -12.60
N ILE A 39 -2.04 1.68 -11.57
CA ILE A 39 -2.45 3.01 -11.12
C ILE A 39 -1.38 4.04 -11.49
N GLN A 40 -1.83 5.24 -11.89
CA GLN A 40 -0.94 6.33 -12.25
C GLN A 40 -0.12 6.81 -11.05
N PRO A 41 1.15 7.24 -11.25
CA PRO A 41 2.02 7.67 -10.16
C PRO A 41 1.44 8.76 -9.25
N SER A 42 0.72 9.73 -9.82
CA SER A 42 0.11 10.79 -9.03
C SER A 42 -0.96 10.26 -8.07
N ILE A 43 -1.71 9.27 -8.51
CA ILE A 43 -2.75 8.64 -7.68
C ILE A 43 -2.15 7.71 -6.64
N ILE A 44 -1.02 7.08 -6.95
CA ILE A 44 -0.30 6.26 -5.96
C ILE A 44 0.08 7.09 -4.74
N LYS A 45 0.53 8.34 -4.94
CA LYS A 45 0.84 9.24 -3.84
C LYS A 45 -0.40 9.57 -3.00
N ASP A 46 -1.54 9.74 -3.65
CA ASP A 46 -2.79 10.00 -2.96
C ASP A 46 -3.21 8.79 -2.10
N ILE A 47 -3.04 7.59 -2.61
CA ILE A 47 -3.32 6.36 -1.86
C ILE A 47 -2.40 6.26 -0.63
N ALA A 48 -1.12 6.53 -0.80
CA ALA A 48 -0.18 6.54 0.32
C ALA A 48 -0.60 7.54 1.39
N LYS A 49 -1.03 8.72 0.99
CA LYS A 49 -1.50 9.75 1.91
C LYS A 49 -2.73 9.29 2.69
N VAL A 50 -3.70 8.69 2.00
CA VAL A 50 -4.91 8.16 2.64
C VAL A 50 -4.55 7.09 3.67
N LEU A 51 -3.68 6.15 3.31
CA LEU A 51 -3.27 5.08 4.24
C LEU A 51 -2.55 5.63 5.46
N ASN A 52 -1.70 6.62 5.29
CA ASN A 52 -1.01 7.27 6.41
C ASN A 52 -1.98 8.02 7.32
N GLU A 53 -2.99 8.67 6.76
CA GLU A 53 -4.03 9.33 7.55
C GLU A 53 -4.86 8.33 8.36
N ILE A 54 -5.25 7.23 7.74
CA ILE A 54 -5.98 6.15 8.42
C ILE A 54 -5.19 5.60 9.59
N ARG A 55 -3.90 5.37 9.38
CA ARG A 55 -3.02 4.85 10.41
C ARG A 55 -2.91 5.78 11.61
N LYS A 56 -2.96 7.10 11.38
CA LYS A 56 -2.92 8.09 12.47
C LYS A 56 -4.25 8.19 13.23
N MET A 57 -5.35 7.98 12.55
CA MET A 57 -6.68 8.20 13.10
C MET A 57 -7.28 6.96 13.76
N ARG A 58 -6.76 5.78 13.47
CA ARG A 58 -7.31 4.51 13.93
C ARG A 58 -6.21 3.59 14.44
N GLU A 59 -6.55 2.78 15.43
CA GLU A 59 -5.69 1.69 15.87
C GLU A 59 -5.91 0.49 14.94
N ILE A 60 -5.29 0.53 13.79
CA ILE A 60 -5.42 -0.51 12.77
C ILE A 60 -4.04 -0.94 12.30
N THR A 61 -3.86 -2.23 12.09
CA THR A 61 -2.67 -2.77 11.45
C THR A 61 -2.94 -2.89 9.96
N ILE A 62 -2.08 -2.31 9.14
CA ILE A 62 -2.19 -2.39 7.69
C ILE A 62 -1.04 -3.25 7.17
N ILE A 63 -1.38 -4.30 6.45
CA ILE A 63 -0.40 -5.19 5.81
C ILE A 63 -0.56 -5.03 4.31
N VAL A 64 0.53 -4.66 3.63
CA VAL A 64 0.54 -4.39 2.20
C VAL A 64 1.55 -5.28 1.51
N SER A 65 1.11 -6.00 0.49
CA SER A 65 1.98 -6.70 -0.44
C SER A 65 2.20 -5.81 -1.65
N GLU A 66 3.45 -5.43 -1.95
CA GLU A 66 3.71 -4.43 -2.98
C GLU A 66 5.10 -4.59 -3.57
N GLN A 67 5.24 -4.27 -4.86
CA GLN A 67 6.53 -4.26 -5.56
C GLN A 67 7.07 -2.85 -5.77
N VAL A 68 6.24 -1.82 -5.65
CA VAL A 68 6.66 -0.42 -5.80
C VAL A 68 7.31 0.04 -4.50
N PHE A 69 8.64 0.04 -4.47
CA PHE A 69 9.41 0.28 -3.26
C PHE A 69 9.18 1.67 -2.67
N SER A 70 9.09 2.70 -3.50
CA SER A 70 8.84 4.06 -3.02
C SER A 70 7.52 4.18 -2.26
N PHE A 71 6.48 3.52 -2.74
CA PHE A 71 5.19 3.47 -2.06
C PHE A 71 5.33 2.75 -0.71
N THR A 72 6.03 1.62 -0.70
CA THR A 72 6.26 0.84 0.51
C THR A 72 6.99 1.67 1.57
N LEU A 73 8.03 2.41 1.18
CA LEU A 73 8.75 3.31 2.10
C LEU A 73 7.84 4.38 2.68
N ASP A 74 6.94 4.94 1.87
CA ASP A 74 6.08 6.04 2.29
C ASP A 74 5.06 5.64 3.36
N ILE A 75 4.65 4.38 3.38
CA ILE A 75 3.54 3.93 4.25
C ILE A 75 3.95 2.98 5.36
N SER A 76 5.18 2.44 5.34
CA SER A 76 5.54 1.31 6.20
C SER A 76 6.32 1.74 7.42
N ASP A 77 6.00 1.12 8.56
CA ASP A 77 6.84 1.15 9.75
C ASP A 77 7.87 0.03 9.72
N ARG A 78 7.56 -1.03 8.99
CA ARG A 78 8.36 -2.24 8.92
C ARG A 78 8.26 -2.82 7.53
N ILE A 79 9.39 -3.23 6.97
CA ILE A 79 9.48 -3.78 5.62
C ILE A 79 10.03 -5.20 5.70
N ILE A 80 9.34 -6.11 5.02
CA ILE A 80 9.75 -7.51 4.91
C ILE A 80 9.93 -7.81 3.42
N VAL A 81 11.10 -8.33 3.06
CA VAL A 81 11.36 -8.75 1.67
C VAL A 81 11.16 -10.25 1.57
N ILE A 82 10.32 -10.65 0.61
CA ILE A 82 9.99 -12.05 0.36
C ILE A 82 10.47 -12.42 -1.04
N ASP A 83 11.18 -13.54 -1.15
CA ASP A 83 11.61 -14.11 -2.41
C ASP A 83 11.29 -15.59 -2.43
N LYS A 84 10.60 -16.04 -3.48
CA LYS A 84 10.21 -17.45 -3.67
C LYS A 84 9.51 -18.04 -2.44
N GLY A 85 8.64 -17.25 -1.83
CA GLY A 85 7.86 -17.69 -0.68
C GLY A 85 8.62 -17.66 0.66
N THR A 86 9.85 -17.15 0.67
CA THR A 86 10.69 -17.12 1.87
C THR A 86 11.03 -15.69 2.25
N MET A 87 10.92 -15.36 3.53
CA MET A 87 11.37 -14.06 4.03
C MET A 87 12.90 -14.03 4.03
N ILE A 88 13.48 -13.13 3.22
CA ILE A 88 14.94 -13.00 3.07
C ILE A 88 15.51 -11.81 3.81
N HIS A 89 14.69 -10.86 4.20
CA HIS A 89 15.15 -9.65 4.86
C HIS A 89 13.99 -8.96 5.58
N GLU A 90 14.30 -8.31 6.70
CA GLU A 90 13.33 -7.54 7.45
C GLU A 90 14.02 -6.35 8.11
N ASP A 91 13.43 -5.15 7.96
CA ASP A 91 13.91 -3.93 8.60
C ASP A 91 12.74 -3.08 9.12
N THR A 92 12.99 -2.34 10.20
CA THR A 92 12.13 -1.22 10.54
C THR A 92 12.42 -0.06 9.59
N ARG A 93 11.49 0.88 9.46
CA ARG A 93 11.69 2.05 8.59
C ARG A 93 12.95 2.82 8.93
N ALA A 94 13.28 2.95 10.21
CA ALA A 94 14.46 3.69 10.67
C ALA A 94 15.77 3.03 10.24
N ASP A 95 15.76 1.70 10.08
CA ASP A 95 16.96 0.92 9.78
C ASP A 95 17.07 0.53 8.31
N VAL A 96 16.09 0.91 7.50
CA VAL A 96 16.06 0.49 6.10
C VAL A 96 17.20 1.11 5.30
N ASP A 97 17.93 0.25 4.59
CA ASP A 97 18.91 0.65 3.59
C ASP A 97 18.26 0.50 2.22
N ALA A 98 17.90 1.63 1.60
CA ALA A 98 17.19 1.64 0.33
C ALA A 98 17.97 0.94 -0.78
N ALA A 99 19.30 1.12 -0.84
CA ALA A 99 20.12 0.49 -1.85
C ALA A 99 20.13 -1.03 -1.70
N LYS A 100 20.22 -1.50 -0.47
CA LYS A 100 20.21 -2.94 -0.17
C LYS A 100 18.88 -3.59 -0.52
N ILE A 101 17.77 -2.94 -0.17
CA ILE A 101 16.43 -3.44 -0.49
C ILE A 101 16.22 -3.47 -2.00
N LYS A 102 16.62 -2.42 -2.71
CA LYS A 102 16.52 -2.38 -4.17
C LYS A 102 17.31 -3.52 -4.83
N ALA A 103 18.45 -3.87 -4.27
CA ALA A 103 19.25 -4.99 -4.77
C ALA A 103 18.47 -6.31 -4.69
N TYR A 104 17.69 -6.53 -3.66
CA TYR A 104 16.82 -7.72 -3.56
C TYR A 104 15.71 -7.71 -4.60
N LEU A 105 15.17 -6.52 -4.93
CA LEU A 105 14.03 -6.40 -5.82
C LEU A 105 14.39 -6.35 -7.29
N SER A 106 15.64 -6.05 -7.63
CA SER A 106 16.09 -5.87 -9.02
C SER A 106 16.54 -7.15 -9.70
N VAL A 107 16.24 -8.28 -9.16
CA VAL A 107 16.64 -9.57 -9.70
C VAL A 107 15.78 -9.99 -10.87
#